data_217a280c2536c2751b70a75fe2476ac7
#
_entry.id   217a280c2536c2751b70a75fe2476ac7
#
_cell.length_a   1.000
_cell.length_b   1.000
_cell.length_c   1.000
_cell.angle_alpha   90.00
_cell.angle_beta   90.00
_cell.angle_gamma   90.00
#
_symmetry.space_group_name_H-M   'P 1'
#
loop_
_entity.id
_entity.type
_entity.pdbx_description
1 polymer ?
#
loop_
_entity_poly.entity_id
_entity_poly.type
_entity_poly.pdbx_seq_one_letter_code
_entity_poly.pdbx_strand_id
1 'polypeptide(L)'
;MVLDTTYHNKEYKQLIEDIVGEPFGFFEALRRGGIGSKRLIVNNFSPNLNFITNSVSDINYANIELRKQGILVMINKGLKNFTWAIPFYQLVFYKSDMTSIHAQGKFIQFANSKTFKENKKFLYQIMNEKIKFDEKYSFPQL
;
A
#
# COMPACT_ATOMS: atom_id res chain seq x y z
N MET A 1 2.19 -6.79 -8.30
CA MET A 1 3.06 -6.18 -9.34
C MET A 1 3.66 -4.89 -8.80
N VAL A 2 4.97 -4.76 -8.90
CA VAL A 2 5.70 -3.55 -8.48
C VAL A 2 6.26 -2.86 -9.72
N LEU A 3 5.97 -1.57 -9.85
CA LEU A 3 6.32 -0.77 -11.02
C LEU A 3 7.29 0.34 -10.63
N ASP A 4 8.26 0.63 -11.48
CA ASP A 4 9.11 1.82 -11.33
C ASP A 4 8.29 3.03 -11.81
N THR A 5 7.85 3.85 -10.87
CA THR A 5 7.02 5.03 -11.13
C THR A 5 7.79 6.33 -10.92
N THR A 6 9.11 6.29 -11.03
CA THR A 6 9.97 7.47 -10.90
C THR A 6 9.55 8.57 -11.89
N TYR A 7 9.18 8.16 -13.11
CA TYR A 7 8.72 9.07 -14.15
C TYR A 7 7.27 8.75 -14.52
N HIS A 8 6.55 9.77 -14.98
CA HIS A 8 5.17 9.60 -15.42
C HIS A 8 5.08 8.62 -16.60
N ASN A 9 4.17 7.63 -16.50
CA ASN A 9 3.95 6.62 -17.52
C ASN A 9 2.45 6.34 -17.60
N LYS A 10 1.84 6.64 -18.74
CA LYS A 10 0.40 6.48 -18.95
C LYS A 10 -0.04 5.01 -18.90
N GLU A 11 0.80 4.11 -19.40
CA GLU A 11 0.49 2.67 -19.39
C GLU A 11 0.48 2.14 -17.95
N TYR A 12 1.43 2.58 -17.11
CA TYR A 12 1.47 2.20 -15.70
C TYR A 12 0.29 2.78 -14.94
N LYS A 13 -0.10 4.02 -15.25
CA LYS A 13 -1.28 4.62 -14.64
C LYS A 13 -2.53 3.79 -14.93
N GLN A 14 -2.74 3.39 -16.18
CA GLN A 14 -3.87 2.56 -16.58
C GLN A 14 -3.82 1.19 -15.91
N LEU A 15 -2.65 0.56 -15.86
CA LEU A 15 -2.46 -0.73 -15.22
C LEU A 15 -2.80 -0.66 -13.73
N ILE A 16 -2.38 0.38 -13.04
CA ILE A 16 -2.70 0.61 -11.63
C ILE A 16 -4.22 0.74 -11.44
N GLU A 17 -4.88 1.52 -12.28
CA GLU A 17 -6.34 1.67 -12.24
C GLU A 17 -7.07 0.35 -12.49
N ASP A 18 -6.55 -0.48 -13.38
CA ASP A 18 -7.12 -1.80 -13.66
C ASP A 18 -7.01 -2.74 -12.45
N ILE A 19 -5.94 -2.62 -11.67
CA ILE A 19 -5.69 -3.50 -10.52
C ILE A 19 -6.45 -3.04 -9.27
N VAL A 20 -6.41 -1.74 -8.95
CA VAL A 20 -6.92 -1.21 -7.67
C VAL A 20 -8.03 -0.19 -7.83
N GLY A 21 -8.44 0.11 -9.04
CA GLY A 21 -9.47 1.10 -9.33
C GLY A 21 -8.93 2.52 -9.46
N GLU A 22 -9.81 3.41 -9.91
CA GLU A 22 -9.48 4.82 -10.06
C GLU A 22 -9.20 5.50 -8.72
N PRO A 23 -8.45 6.60 -8.70
CA PRO A 23 -8.30 7.40 -7.50
C PRO A 23 -9.65 7.98 -7.07
N PHE A 24 -9.86 8.17 -5.78
CA PHE A 24 -11.03 8.87 -5.30
C PHE A 24 -10.98 10.33 -5.73
N GLY A 25 -12.14 10.89 -6.08
CA GLY A 25 -12.27 12.30 -6.36
C GLY A 25 -12.07 13.15 -5.10
N PHE A 26 -11.88 14.45 -5.28
CA PHE A 26 -11.56 15.39 -4.20
C PHE A 26 -12.59 15.35 -3.05
N PHE A 27 -13.89 15.40 -3.38
CA PHE A 27 -14.94 15.42 -2.36
C PHE A 27 -15.04 14.10 -1.59
N GLU A 28 -14.90 12.97 -2.27
CA GLU A 28 -14.90 11.66 -1.62
C GLU A 28 -13.69 11.49 -0.71
N ALA A 29 -12.52 11.93 -1.15
CA ALA A 29 -11.31 11.91 -0.33
C ALA A 29 -11.49 12.76 0.94
N LEU A 30 -12.08 13.94 0.80
CA LEU A 30 -12.34 14.83 1.92
C LEU A 30 -13.35 14.22 2.89
N ARG A 31 -14.42 13.63 2.39
CA ARG A 31 -15.43 12.95 3.20
C ARG A 31 -14.86 11.80 4.02
N ARG A 32 -13.87 11.09 3.46
CA ARG A 32 -13.19 9.97 4.13
C ARG A 32 -12.14 10.40 5.15
N GLY A 33 -11.86 11.70 5.26
CA GLY A 33 -10.80 12.20 6.12
C GLY A 33 -9.39 12.02 5.53
N GLY A 34 -9.32 11.88 4.21
CA GLY A 34 -8.08 11.63 3.47
C GLY A 34 -7.99 10.19 2.96
N ILE A 35 -7.22 10.00 1.91
CA ILE A 35 -7.02 8.70 1.25
C ILE A 35 -5.56 8.28 1.25
N GLY A 36 -4.67 9.05 1.87
CA GLY A 36 -3.25 8.78 1.91
C GLY A 36 -2.69 8.75 3.32
N SER A 37 -1.67 7.92 3.52
CA SER A 37 -0.94 7.87 4.78
C SER A 37 0.08 9.00 4.89
N LYS A 38 0.49 9.30 6.11
CA LYS A 38 1.76 9.99 6.35
C LYS A 38 2.90 9.02 6.02
N ARG A 39 4.09 9.57 5.81
CA ARG A 39 5.28 8.79 5.49
C ARG A 39 5.57 7.73 6.56
N LEU A 40 5.78 6.50 6.12
CA LEU A 40 6.11 5.36 6.97
C LEU A 40 7.58 4.96 6.76
N ILE A 41 8.22 4.52 7.83
CA ILE A 41 9.59 3.98 7.74
C ILE A 41 9.49 2.48 7.52
N VAL A 42 10.17 1.99 6.49
CA VAL A 42 10.21 0.56 6.17
C VAL A 42 11.36 -0.08 6.95
N ASN A 43 11.03 -1.12 7.72
CA ASN A 43 12.02 -1.87 8.49
C ASN A 43 12.60 -3.02 7.69
N ASN A 44 11.77 -3.72 6.90
CA ASN A 44 12.22 -4.88 6.14
C ASN A 44 11.35 -5.11 4.92
N PHE A 45 11.95 -5.72 3.89
CA PHE A 45 11.28 -6.17 2.67
C PHE A 45 11.49 -7.65 2.47
N SER A 46 10.58 -8.30 1.74
CA SER A 46 10.80 -9.66 1.28
C SER A 46 12.00 -9.73 0.32
N PRO A 47 12.69 -10.89 0.24
CA PRO A 47 13.87 -11.01 -0.62
C PRO A 47 13.63 -10.69 -2.10
N ASN A 48 12.43 -10.93 -2.60
CA ASN A 48 12.08 -10.63 -3.99
C ASN A 48 11.85 -9.13 -4.27
N LEU A 49 12.00 -8.28 -3.27
CA LEU A 49 12.02 -6.82 -3.40
C LEU A 49 13.43 -6.24 -3.25
N ASN A 50 14.47 -7.05 -3.34
CA ASN A 50 15.86 -6.62 -3.14
C ASN A 50 16.31 -5.52 -4.10
N PHE A 51 15.73 -5.43 -5.29
CA PHE A 51 16.04 -4.36 -6.23
C PHE A 51 15.69 -2.96 -5.68
N ILE A 52 14.79 -2.90 -4.70
CA ILE A 52 14.43 -1.66 -4.02
C ILE A 52 15.43 -1.34 -2.89
N THR A 53 16.06 -2.36 -2.29
CA THR A 53 16.84 -2.21 -1.05
C THR A 53 18.36 -2.12 -1.26
N ASN A 54 18.83 -2.00 -2.48
CA ASN A 54 20.24 -2.16 -2.87
C ASN A 54 21.21 -1.07 -2.42
N SER A 55 20.83 -0.05 -1.69
CA SER A 55 21.78 0.89 -1.13
C SER A 55 21.95 0.67 0.36
N VAL A 56 23.18 0.65 0.78
CA VAL A 56 23.65 0.16 2.08
C VAL A 56 23.32 1.10 3.25
N SER A 57 22.89 2.33 3.01
CA SER A 57 22.81 3.34 4.06
C SER A 57 21.52 4.15 4.11
N ASP A 58 20.58 3.93 3.19
CA ASP A 58 19.41 4.78 3.11
C ASP A 58 18.22 4.19 3.81
N ILE A 59 17.54 5.01 4.60
CA ILE A 59 16.24 4.67 5.17
C ILE A 59 15.24 4.65 4.02
N ASN A 60 14.50 3.56 3.90
CA ASN A 60 13.44 3.44 2.91
C ASN A 60 12.14 3.94 3.51
N TYR A 61 11.42 4.76 2.75
CA TYR A 61 10.14 5.33 3.16
C TYR A 61 9.04 4.80 2.26
N ALA A 62 7.84 4.72 2.81
CA ALA A 62 6.66 4.34 2.06
C ALA A 62 5.48 5.22 2.43
N ASN A 63 4.60 5.41 1.45
CA ASN A 63 3.28 6.01 1.65
C ASN A 63 2.25 5.03 1.10
N ILE A 64 1.08 5.02 1.71
CA ILE A 64 -0.02 4.17 1.27
C ILE A 64 -1.15 5.07 0.79
N GLU A 65 -1.73 4.75 -0.36
CA GLU A 65 -2.92 5.42 -0.87
C GLU A 65 -4.07 4.43 -0.98
N LEU A 66 -5.22 4.82 -0.46
CA LEU A 66 -6.44 4.04 -0.58
C LEU A 66 -7.06 4.24 -1.97
N ARG A 67 -7.43 3.15 -2.61
CA ARG A 67 -8.17 3.12 -3.86
C ARG A 67 -9.49 2.38 -3.67
N LYS A 68 -10.36 2.42 -4.67
CA LYS A 68 -11.70 1.81 -4.59
C LYS A 68 -11.65 0.30 -4.42
N GLN A 69 -10.64 -0.37 -4.99
CA GLN A 69 -10.54 -1.83 -5.00
C GLN A 69 -9.23 -2.34 -4.42
N GLY A 70 -8.49 -1.50 -3.72
CA GLY A 70 -7.22 -1.89 -3.13
C GLY A 70 -6.43 -0.72 -2.59
N ILE A 71 -5.13 -0.91 -2.51
CA ILE A 71 -4.20 0.12 -2.05
C ILE A 71 -3.00 0.20 -2.99
N LEU A 72 -2.35 1.37 -2.95
CA LEU A 72 -1.02 1.55 -3.52
C LEU A 72 -0.04 1.71 -2.38
N VAL A 73 1.06 0.97 -2.43
CA VAL A 73 2.20 1.19 -1.55
C VAL A 73 3.29 1.83 -2.39
N MET A 74 3.56 3.10 -2.13
CA MET A 74 4.54 3.88 -2.86
C MET A 74 5.83 3.96 -2.06
N ILE A 75 6.91 3.44 -2.62
CA ILE A 75 8.19 3.28 -1.93
C ILE A 75 9.17 4.27 -2.52
N ASN A 76 9.73 5.12 -1.67
CA ASN A 76 10.73 6.10 -2.05
C ASN A 76 12.12 5.60 -1.66
N LYS A 77 13.02 5.60 -2.62
CA LYS A 77 14.41 5.27 -2.43
C LYS A 77 15.29 6.28 -3.15
N GLY A 78 15.82 7.26 -2.42
CA GLY A 78 16.57 8.34 -3.02
C GLY A 78 15.72 9.08 -4.06
N LEU A 79 16.17 9.11 -5.31
CA LEU A 79 15.46 9.75 -6.42
C LEU A 79 14.52 8.80 -7.17
N LYS A 80 14.45 7.54 -6.77
CA LYS A 80 13.59 6.55 -7.41
C LYS A 80 12.32 6.32 -6.61
N ASN A 81 11.23 6.08 -7.32
CA ASN A 81 9.94 5.76 -6.75
C ASN A 81 9.43 4.46 -7.35
N PHE A 82 8.89 3.60 -6.49
CA PHE A 82 8.27 2.35 -6.90
C PHE A 82 6.86 2.32 -6.38
N THR A 83 5.93 1.77 -7.16
CA THR A 83 4.54 1.62 -6.76
C THR A 83 4.15 0.14 -6.80
N TRP A 84 3.64 -0.34 -5.69
CA TRP A 84 3.10 -1.69 -5.55
C TRP A 84 1.59 -1.60 -5.42
N ALA A 85 0.88 -2.07 -6.44
CA ALA A 85 -0.58 -2.07 -6.47
C ALA A 85 -1.08 -3.40 -5.89
N ILE A 86 -1.92 -3.32 -4.86
CA ILE A 86 -2.43 -4.50 -4.14
C ILE A 86 -3.95 -4.43 -4.10
N PRO A 87 -4.66 -5.29 -4.85
CA PRO A 87 -6.11 -5.36 -4.74
C PRO A 87 -6.51 -5.94 -3.37
N PHE A 88 -7.67 -5.56 -2.88
CA PHE A 88 -8.12 -6.00 -1.55
C PHE A 88 -8.16 -7.52 -1.39
N TYR A 89 -8.51 -8.26 -2.44
CA TYR A 89 -8.61 -9.72 -2.34
C TYR A 89 -7.27 -10.41 -2.13
N GLN A 90 -6.15 -9.71 -2.34
CA GLN A 90 -4.80 -10.23 -2.13
C GLN A 90 -4.12 -9.65 -0.90
N LEU A 91 -4.72 -8.61 -0.30
CA LEU A 91 -4.09 -7.87 0.80
C LEU A 91 -4.24 -8.61 2.12
N VAL A 92 -3.14 -8.79 2.82
CA VAL A 92 -3.13 -9.36 4.18
C VAL A 92 -2.26 -8.48 5.07
N PHE A 93 -2.81 -8.10 6.22
CA PHE A 93 -2.05 -7.44 7.28
C PHE A 93 -1.61 -8.46 8.31
N TYR A 94 -0.36 -8.40 8.71
CA TYR A 94 0.15 -9.12 9.86
C TYR A 94 0.60 -8.15 10.92
N LYS A 95 0.20 -8.40 12.15
CA LYS A 95 0.66 -7.64 13.31
C LYS A 95 1.28 -8.58 14.32
N SER A 96 2.58 -8.45 14.52
CA SER A 96 3.32 -9.04 15.63
C SER A 96 3.97 -7.90 16.40
N ASP A 97 5.27 -7.91 16.62
CA ASP A 97 5.98 -6.75 17.16
C ASP A 97 5.90 -5.55 16.22
N MET A 98 5.90 -5.80 14.92
CA MET A 98 5.74 -4.80 13.87
C MET A 98 4.61 -5.20 12.94
N THR A 99 4.03 -4.20 12.25
CA THR A 99 2.98 -4.44 11.27
C THR A 99 3.60 -4.62 9.89
N SER A 100 3.11 -5.60 9.15
CA SER A 100 3.53 -5.84 7.77
C SER A 100 2.34 -6.03 6.85
N ILE A 101 2.56 -5.69 5.58
CA ILE A 101 1.62 -5.91 4.47
C ILE A 101 2.18 -7.04 3.62
N HIS A 102 1.33 -8.03 3.35
CA HIS A 102 1.67 -9.19 2.52
C HIS A 102 0.71 -9.30 1.35
N ALA A 103 1.24 -9.56 0.18
CA ALA A 103 0.48 -9.85 -1.03
C ALA A 103 1.40 -10.42 -2.11
N GLN A 104 0.88 -11.27 -2.98
CA GLN A 104 1.58 -11.73 -4.19
C GLN A 104 2.96 -12.36 -3.89
N GLY A 105 3.10 -13.00 -2.73
CA GLY A 105 4.37 -13.60 -2.32
C GLY A 105 5.44 -12.59 -1.86
N LYS A 106 5.04 -11.35 -1.61
CA LYS A 106 5.92 -10.26 -1.16
C LYS A 106 5.42 -9.69 0.15
N PHE A 107 6.33 -9.06 0.91
CA PHE A 107 5.92 -8.30 2.08
C PHE A 107 6.77 -7.05 2.30
N ILE A 108 6.17 -6.09 3.00
CA ILE A 108 6.85 -4.92 3.55
C ILE A 108 6.48 -4.84 5.03
N GLN A 109 7.50 -4.71 5.88
CA GLN A 109 7.34 -4.54 7.32
C GLN A 109 7.66 -3.09 7.69
N PHE A 110 6.79 -2.46 8.47
CA PHE A 110 6.96 -1.07 8.89
C PHE A 110 7.54 -1.00 10.30
N ALA A 111 8.45 -0.05 10.51
CA ALA A 111 9.00 0.22 11.83
C ALA A 111 7.92 0.84 12.74
N ASN A 112 7.99 0.54 14.04
CA ASN A 112 7.15 1.16 15.07
C ASN A 112 7.63 2.58 15.37
N SER A 113 7.45 3.48 14.42
CA SER A 113 7.84 4.87 14.54
C SER A 113 6.67 5.72 15.04
N LYS A 114 6.96 6.99 15.35
CA LYS A 114 5.92 7.96 15.67
C LYS A 114 4.94 8.12 14.52
N THR A 115 5.43 8.19 13.27
CA THR A 115 4.58 8.32 12.08
C THR A 115 3.74 7.08 11.86
N PHE A 116 4.23 5.88 12.21
CA PHE A 116 3.40 4.67 12.16
C PHE A 116 2.19 4.82 13.09
N LYS A 117 2.43 5.26 14.33
CA LYS A 117 1.34 5.47 15.31
C LYS A 117 0.33 6.51 14.84
N GLU A 118 0.79 7.56 14.16
CA GLU A 118 -0.07 8.60 13.60
C GLU A 118 -0.95 8.08 12.46
N ASN A 119 -0.59 6.97 11.84
CA ASN A 119 -1.32 6.37 10.72
C ASN A 119 -2.32 5.28 11.14
N LYS A 120 -2.49 5.01 12.43
CA LYS A 120 -3.38 3.93 12.90
C LYS A 120 -4.80 4.08 12.37
N LYS A 121 -5.37 5.27 12.44
CA LYS A 121 -6.73 5.53 11.95
C LYS A 121 -6.87 5.23 10.46
N PHE A 122 -5.89 5.62 9.67
CA PHE A 122 -5.86 5.35 8.23
C PHE A 122 -5.73 3.85 7.95
N LEU A 123 -4.88 3.15 8.68
CA LEU A 123 -4.73 1.70 8.52
C LEU A 123 -6.02 0.96 8.87
N TYR A 124 -6.73 1.37 9.91
CA TYR A 124 -8.04 0.82 10.24
C TYR A 124 -9.06 1.09 9.13
N GLN A 125 -9.01 2.26 8.51
CA GLN A 125 -9.86 2.56 7.36
C GLN A 125 -9.62 1.58 6.21
N ILE A 126 -8.36 1.28 5.90
CA ILE A 126 -8.02 0.28 4.89
C ILE A 126 -8.57 -1.09 5.26
N MET A 127 -8.37 -1.51 6.50
CA MET A 127 -8.86 -2.80 6.98
C MET A 127 -10.39 -2.90 6.87
N ASN A 128 -11.10 -1.83 7.22
CA ASN A 128 -12.55 -1.79 7.09
C ASN A 128 -13.01 -1.88 5.64
N GLU A 129 -12.32 -1.21 4.72
CA GLU A 129 -12.63 -1.30 3.29
C GLU A 129 -12.36 -2.71 2.74
N LYS A 130 -11.29 -3.36 3.19
CA LYS A 130 -11.02 -4.74 2.84
C LYS A 130 -12.11 -5.69 3.33
N ILE A 131 -12.56 -5.52 4.57
CA ILE A 131 -13.64 -6.34 5.14
C ILE A 131 -14.92 -6.17 4.32
N LYS A 132 -15.30 -4.94 3.98
CA LYS A 132 -16.48 -4.67 3.14
C LYS A 132 -16.34 -5.32 1.76
N PHE A 133 -15.16 -5.26 1.17
CA PHE A 133 -14.89 -5.89 -0.11
C PHE A 133 -15.04 -7.41 -0.02
N ASP A 134 -14.43 -8.02 0.99
CA ASP A 134 -14.49 -9.47 1.19
C ASP A 134 -15.93 -9.95 1.41
N GLU A 135 -16.73 -9.20 2.19
CA GLU A 135 -18.15 -9.52 2.40
C GLU A 135 -18.96 -9.43 1.11
N LYS A 136 -18.73 -8.40 0.31
CA LYS A 136 -19.45 -8.17 -0.95
C LYS A 136 -19.18 -9.27 -1.98
N TYR A 137 -17.97 -9.81 -2.01
CA TYR A 137 -17.52 -10.79 -3.00
C TYR A 137 -17.34 -12.19 -2.41
N SER A 138 -17.81 -12.44 -1.18
CA SER A 138 -17.77 -13.78 -0.60
C SER A 138 -18.77 -14.68 -1.30
N PHE A 139 -18.37 -15.95 -1.49
CA PHE A 139 -19.31 -16.95 -2.00
C PHE A 139 -20.33 -17.28 -0.93
N PRO A 140 -21.61 -17.51 -1.30
CA PRO A 140 -22.58 -17.99 -0.34
C PRO A 140 -22.13 -19.34 0.19
N GLN A 141 -22.34 -19.56 1.49
CA GLN A 141 -22.03 -20.84 2.10
C GLN A 141 -22.94 -21.92 1.52
N LEU A 142 -22.32 -22.97 1.09
CA LEU A 142 -23.04 -24.16 0.58
C LEU A 142 -23.62 -24.97 1.74
#